data_9d58bd73d8db63ee3d0805fe37380178
#
_entry.id   9d58bd73d8db63ee3d0805fe37380178
#
_cell.length_a   1.000
_cell.length_b   1.000
_cell.length_c   1.000
_cell.angle_alpha   90.00
_cell.angle_beta   90.00
_cell.angle_gamma   90.00
#
_symmetry.space_group_name_H-M   'P 1'
#
loop_
_entity.id
_entity.type
_entity.pdbx_description
1 polymer ?
#
loop_
_entity_poly.entity_id
_entity_poly.type
_entity_poly.pdbx_seq_one_letter_code
_entity_poly.pdbx_strand_id
1 'polypeptide(L)'
;MRIVRQSSTKRVAPASSPFVIPSEVEESLTLCKNGQRCLDFGRHDSSEMAYYCVMQADLDRVLFDQETILRRLDGIAAQISADYRDRELTVIAILNGSLMFMADLLRRIPLPLRLDCLSVASYHGGLQTSGEVIFRQIAQPDVAGRDILLLDDILDSGRTINAIREKLQTASPKSIRVCVLLRKLKERARPVEADYVGFDIADEFVVGYGLDYGEGYRNLPCIGVLKKELMA
;
A
#
# COMPACT_ATOMS: atom_id res chain seq x y z
N MET A 1 -0.49 -61.47 -15.31
CA MET A 1 -1.51 -60.65 -14.66
C MET A 1 -1.30 -59.21 -15.07
N ARG A 2 -2.03 -58.73 -16.09
CA ARG A 2 -1.87 -57.39 -16.67
C ARG A 2 -2.90 -56.47 -16.01
N ILE A 3 -2.42 -55.43 -15.34
CA ILE A 3 -3.30 -54.37 -14.77
C ILE A 3 -3.46 -53.27 -15.84
N VAL A 4 -4.67 -53.16 -16.35
CA VAL A 4 -5.06 -52.04 -17.24
C VAL A 4 -5.42 -50.85 -16.38
N ARG A 5 -4.67 -49.77 -16.53
CA ARG A 5 -5.02 -48.46 -15.96
C ARG A 5 -5.96 -47.72 -16.94
N GLN A 6 -7.20 -47.52 -16.54
CA GLN A 6 -8.11 -46.61 -17.22
C GLN A 6 -7.80 -45.18 -16.79
N SER A 7 -7.38 -44.36 -17.73
CA SER A 7 -7.25 -42.89 -17.56
C SER A 7 -8.60 -42.23 -17.83
N SER A 8 -9.25 -41.74 -16.79
CA SER A 8 -10.43 -40.90 -16.91
C SER A 8 -10.00 -39.43 -17.08
N THR A 9 -9.95 -38.97 -18.31
CA THR A 9 -9.82 -37.53 -18.62
C THR A 9 -11.18 -36.85 -18.47
N LYS A 10 -11.41 -36.20 -17.33
CA LYS A 10 -12.51 -35.25 -17.21
C LYS A 10 -12.18 -34.00 -18.05
N ARG A 11 -12.90 -33.80 -19.15
CA ARG A 11 -12.92 -32.51 -19.88
C ARG A 11 -13.60 -31.50 -18.99
N VAL A 12 -12.85 -30.48 -18.59
CA VAL A 12 -13.39 -29.25 -17.98
C VAL A 12 -13.96 -28.43 -19.14
N ALA A 13 -15.28 -28.18 -19.13
CA ALA A 13 -15.93 -27.30 -20.08
C ALA A 13 -15.51 -25.85 -19.80
N PRO A 14 -15.32 -25.00 -20.83
CA PRO A 14 -15.03 -23.58 -20.60
C PRO A 14 -16.31 -22.90 -20.09
N ALA A 15 -16.21 -22.27 -18.92
CA ALA A 15 -17.25 -21.39 -18.40
C ALA A 15 -17.21 -20.07 -19.19
N SER A 16 -17.93 -20.00 -20.29
CA SER A 16 -18.25 -18.74 -20.97
C SER A 16 -19.58 -18.21 -20.43
N SER A 17 -19.53 -17.54 -19.30
CA SER A 17 -20.59 -16.59 -18.95
C SER A 17 -20.25 -15.27 -19.61
N PRO A 18 -21.11 -14.66 -20.44
CA PRO A 18 -20.86 -13.34 -20.97
C PRO A 18 -20.84 -12.35 -19.76
N PHE A 19 -19.72 -11.69 -19.59
CA PHE A 19 -19.55 -10.67 -18.56
C PHE A 19 -20.45 -9.48 -18.96
N VAL A 20 -21.56 -9.33 -18.25
CA VAL A 20 -22.47 -8.19 -18.44
C VAL A 20 -21.81 -7.00 -17.72
N ILE A 21 -21.37 -6.01 -18.49
CA ILE A 21 -20.88 -4.73 -17.94
C ILE A 21 -22.10 -4.05 -17.30
N PRO A 22 -22.06 -3.67 -16.01
CA PRO A 22 -23.13 -2.91 -15.39
C PRO A 22 -23.33 -1.57 -16.10
N SER A 23 -24.58 -1.07 -16.19
CA SER A 23 -24.93 0.19 -16.84
C SER A 23 -24.16 1.39 -16.30
N GLU A 24 -23.81 1.38 -15.04
CA GLU A 24 -22.98 2.40 -14.37
C GLU A 24 -21.56 2.49 -14.97
N VAL A 25 -21.03 1.38 -15.49
CA VAL A 25 -19.71 1.34 -16.15
C VAL A 25 -19.79 1.98 -17.54
N GLU A 26 -20.90 1.79 -18.26
CA GLU A 26 -21.11 2.45 -19.57
C GLU A 26 -21.25 3.97 -19.45
N GLU A 27 -21.92 4.47 -18.41
CA GLU A 27 -22.00 5.90 -18.12
C GLU A 27 -20.60 6.47 -17.76
N SER A 28 -19.82 5.75 -16.96
CA SER A 28 -18.46 6.15 -16.57
C SER A 28 -17.50 6.20 -17.77
N LEU A 29 -17.62 5.25 -18.71
CA LEU A 29 -16.87 5.27 -19.98
C LEU A 29 -17.26 6.46 -20.87
N THR A 30 -18.51 6.89 -20.82
CA THR A 30 -18.99 8.06 -21.55
C THR A 30 -18.45 9.37 -20.95
N LEU A 31 -18.34 9.45 -19.63
CA LEU A 31 -17.71 10.56 -18.91
C LEU A 31 -16.22 10.68 -19.22
N CYS A 32 -15.50 9.58 -19.31
CA CYS A 32 -14.08 9.57 -19.71
C CYS A 32 -13.86 10.09 -21.14
N LYS A 33 -14.79 9.82 -22.05
CA LYS A 33 -14.74 10.36 -23.42
C LYS A 33 -15.00 11.87 -23.50
N ASN A 34 -15.63 12.45 -22.50
CA ASN A 34 -16.02 13.87 -22.45
C ASN A 34 -14.98 14.78 -21.75
N GLY A 35 -13.71 14.39 -21.65
CA GLY A 35 -12.61 15.31 -21.32
C GLY A 35 -12.06 15.21 -19.90
N GLN A 36 -12.51 14.30 -19.06
CA GLN A 36 -11.73 13.92 -17.87
C GLN A 36 -10.55 13.02 -18.31
N ARG A 37 -9.31 13.44 -17.99
CA ARG A 37 -8.13 12.61 -18.25
C ARG A 37 -8.20 11.37 -17.35
N CYS A 38 -8.70 10.25 -17.89
CA CYS A 38 -8.32 8.95 -17.36
C CYS A 38 -6.80 8.86 -17.44
N LEU A 39 -6.15 8.43 -16.38
CA LEU A 39 -4.71 8.18 -16.38
C LEU A 39 -4.37 7.28 -17.56
N ASP A 40 -3.40 7.70 -18.36
CA ASP A 40 -3.05 7.07 -19.64
C ASP A 40 -2.38 5.71 -19.37
N PHE A 41 -3.19 4.68 -19.24
CA PHE A 41 -2.75 3.30 -19.15
C PHE A 41 -2.50 2.76 -20.55
N GLY A 42 -1.34 3.01 -21.09
CA GLY A 42 -0.94 2.48 -22.39
C GLY A 42 -1.09 0.96 -22.44
N ARG A 43 -2.06 0.47 -23.25
CA ARG A 43 -2.31 -0.93 -23.64
C ARG A 43 -3.22 -1.79 -22.74
N HIS A 44 -4.29 -1.26 -22.16
CA HIS A 44 -5.32 -2.10 -21.55
C HIS A 44 -6.58 -2.19 -22.44
N ASP A 45 -7.23 -3.35 -22.40
CA ASP A 45 -8.52 -3.57 -23.05
C ASP A 45 -9.58 -2.63 -22.46
N SER A 46 -10.55 -2.23 -23.25
CA SER A 46 -11.61 -1.28 -22.86
C SER A 46 -12.38 -1.68 -21.61
N SER A 47 -12.46 -2.98 -21.29
CA SER A 47 -13.10 -3.51 -20.08
C SER A 47 -12.27 -3.25 -18.80
N GLU A 48 -10.94 -3.35 -18.85
CA GLU A 48 -10.07 -3.08 -17.70
C GLU A 48 -10.04 -1.58 -17.37
N MET A 49 -10.04 -0.73 -18.40
CA MET A 49 -10.17 0.73 -18.26
C MET A 49 -11.45 1.11 -17.50
N ALA A 50 -12.55 0.38 -17.71
CA ALA A 50 -13.81 0.66 -17.06
C ALA A 50 -13.75 0.52 -15.52
N TYR A 51 -13.07 -0.51 -15.01
CA TYR A 51 -12.92 -0.69 -13.56
C TYR A 51 -12.11 0.42 -12.89
N TYR A 52 -11.02 0.88 -13.53
CA TYR A 52 -10.24 2.00 -13.00
C TYR A 52 -11.03 3.30 -13.03
N CYS A 53 -11.82 3.53 -14.09
CA CYS A 53 -12.70 4.69 -14.19
C CYS A 53 -13.77 4.69 -13.08
N VAL A 54 -14.38 3.54 -12.78
CA VAL A 54 -15.37 3.42 -11.68
C VAL A 54 -14.71 3.74 -10.34
N MET A 55 -13.59 3.10 -10.01
CA MET A 55 -12.89 3.38 -8.75
C MET A 55 -12.41 4.84 -8.63
N GLN A 56 -12.02 5.47 -9.75
CA GLN A 56 -11.68 6.89 -9.76
C GLN A 56 -12.89 7.80 -9.61
N ALA A 57 -14.06 7.38 -10.10
CA ALA A 57 -15.31 8.11 -9.90
C ALA A 57 -15.74 8.17 -8.43
N ASP A 58 -15.27 7.24 -7.60
CA ASP A 58 -15.50 7.22 -6.15
C ASP A 58 -14.64 8.23 -5.39
N LEU A 59 -13.62 8.80 -6.05
CA LEU A 59 -12.79 9.83 -5.45
C LEU A 59 -13.45 11.21 -5.56
N ASP A 60 -13.43 11.97 -4.47
CA ASP A 60 -13.76 13.39 -4.48
C ASP A 60 -12.74 14.19 -5.31
N ARG A 61 -11.46 13.86 -5.11
CA ARG A 61 -10.32 14.38 -5.89
C ARG A 61 -9.09 13.49 -5.80
N VAL A 62 -8.26 13.54 -6.82
CA VAL A 62 -6.92 12.95 -6.82
C VAL A 62 -5.95 13.93 -6.17
N LEU A 63 -5.21 13.48 -5.16
CA LEU A 63 -4.16 14.26 -4.50
C LEU A 63 -2.82 14.13 -5.24
N PHE A 64 -2.45 12.89 -5.57
CA PHE A 64 -1.19 12.58 -6.24
C PHE A 64 -1.43 11.52 -7.32
N ASP A 65 -1.06 11.83 -8.54
CA ASP A 65 -1.01 10.88 -9.64
C ASP A 65 0.25 9.99 -9.54
N GLN A 66 0.28 8.94 -10.32
CA GLN A 66 1.38 7.97 -10.33
C GLN A 66 2.73 8.62 -10.63
N GLU A 67 2.80 9.51 -11.59
CA GLU A 67 4.04 10.17 -11.98
C GLU A 67 4.61 11.02 -10.84
N THR A 68 3.76 11.77 -10.16
CA THR A 68 4.11 12.58 -9.00
C THR A 68 4.62 11.70 -7.86
N ILE A 69 3.94 10.57 -7.59
CA ILE A 69 4.38 9.60 -6.57
C ILE A 69 5.77 9.07 -6.92
N LEU A 70 5.95 8.52 -8.12
CA LEU A 70 7.21 7.90 -8.53
C LEU A 70 8.38 8.89 -8.51
N ARG A 71 8.16 10.13 -8.95
CA ARG A 71 9.17 11.20 -8.89
C ARG A 71 9.55 11.53 -7.43
N ARG A 72 8.58 11.52 -6.51
CA ARG A 72 8.88 11.73 -5.09
C ARG A 72 9.69 10.58 -4.50
N LEU A 73 9.40 9.34 -4.91
CA LEU A 73 10.16 8.16 -4.48
C LEU A 73 11.62 8.20 -4.96
N ASP A 74 11.91 8.74 -6.13
CA ASP A 74 13.28 8.93 -6.60
C ASP A 74 14.08 9.82 -5.63
N GLY A 75 13.47 10.89 -5.14
CA GLY A 75 14.09 11.78 -4.14
C GLY A 75 14.32 11.10 -2.79
N ILE A 76 13.35 10.33 -2.29
CA ILE A 76 13.47 9.58 -1.03
C ILE A 76 14.55 8.49 -1.16
N ALA A 77 14.55 7.76 -2.26
CA ALA A 77 15.54 6.71 -2.52
C ALA A 77 16.96 7.27 -2.57
N ALA A 78 17.16 8.45 -3.16
CA ALA A 78 18.45 9.14 -3.17
C ALA A 78 18.91 9.52 -1.76
N GLN A 79 18.01 10.03 -0.91
CA GLN A 79 18.33 10.35 0.50
C GLN A 79 18.70 9.10 1.29
N ILE A 80 17.89 8.03 1.19
CA ILE A 80 18.15 6.75 1.87
C ILE A 80 19.49 6.18 1.39
N SER A 81 19.76 6.21 0.09
CA SER A 81 21.00 5.70 -0.49
C SER A 81 22.23 6.45 0.01
N ALA A 82 22.12 7.76 0.22
CA ALA A 82 23.19 8.57 0.79
C ALA A 82 23.43 8.26 2.28
N ASP A 83 22.35 8.14 3.06
CA ASP A 83 22.40 7.94 4.51
C ASP A 83 22.87 6.52 4.90
N TYR A 84 22.64 5.54 4.05
CA TYR A 84 23.00 4.12 4.28
C TYR A 84 24.18 3.66 3.40
N ARG A 85 24.92 4.58 2.80
CA ARG A 85 26.15 4.25 2.08
C ARG A 85 27.09 3.49 3.02
N ASP A 86 27.66 2.38 2.53
CA ASP A 86 28.58 1.52 3.27
C ASP A 86 28.00 0.90 4.57
N ARG A 87 26.68 0.80 4.66
CA ARG A 87 25.97 0.17 5.79
C ARG A 87 25.07 -0.95 5.31
N GLU A 88 24.91 -1.98 6.14
CA GLU A 88 23.91 -3.03 5.89
C GLU A 88 22.51 -2.50 6.26
N LEU A 89 21.65 -2.35 5.26
CA LEU A 89 20.29 -1.90 5.45
C LEU A 89 19.33 -3.10 5.58
N THR A 90 18.54 -3.11 6.63
CA THR A 90 17.38 -4.02 6.75
C THR A 90 16.09 -3.21 6.68
N VAL A 91 15.27 -3.50 5.69
CA VAL A 91 13.97 -2.87 5.51
C VAL A 91 12.90 -3.77 6.11
N ILE A 92 11.99 -3.17 6.88
CA ILE A 92 10.81 -3.85 7.45
C ILE A 92 9.58 -3.09 6.98
N ALA A 93 8.75 -3.72 6.16
CA ALA A 93 7.52 -3.12 5.65
C ALA A 93 6.29 -3.55 6.47
N ILE A 94 5.44 -2.59 6.80
CA ILE A 94 4.17 -2.83 7.52
C ILE A 94 3.09 -3.12 6.49
N LEU A 95 2.63 -4.38 6.43
CA LEU A 95 1.63 -4.82 5.45
C LEU A 95 0.19 -4.60 5.98
N ASN A 96 -0.81 -4.42 5.03
CA ASN A 96 -0.72 -4.54 3.57
C ASN A 96 -0.55 -3.19 2.87
N GLY A 97 -0.87 -2.08 3.51
CA GLY A 97 -0.92 -0.75 2.89
C GLY A 97 0.39 -0.31 2.24
N SER A 98 1.52 -0.61 2.89
CA SER A 98 2.84 -0.22 2.37
C SER A 98 3.32 -1.02 1.15
N LEU A 99 2.60 -2.07 0.70
CA LEU A 99 3.07 -3.01 -0.32
C LEU A 99 3.51 -2.31 -1.62
N MET A 100 2.66 -1.45 -2.17
CA MET A 100 2.94 -0.73 -3.43
C MET A 100 4.10 0.26 -3.24
N PHE A 101 4.06 1.03 -2.17
CA PHE A 101 5.12 1.96 -1.79
C PHE A 101 6.47 1.26 -1.64
N MET A 102 6.52 0.16 -0.88
CA MET A 102 7.72 -0.64 -0.69
C MET A 102 8.27 -1.13 -2.02
N ALA A 103 7.43 -1.75 -2.86
CA ALA A 103 7.87 -2.34 -4.11
C ALA A 103 8.50 -1.30 -5.06
N ASP A 104 7.93 -0.11 -5.12
CA ASP A 104 8.44 0.96 -5.98
C ASP A 104 9.66 1.66 -5.39
N LEU A 105 9.69 1.89 -4.07
CA LEU A 105 10.81 2.53 -3.41
C LEU A 105 12.07 1.65 -3.45
N LEU A 106 11.97 0.37 -3.10
CA LEU A 106 13.16 -0.50 -2.97
C LEU A 106 13.86 -0.72 -4.31
N ARG A 107 13.12 -0.77 -5.43
CA ARG A 107 13.73 -0.85 -6.77
C ARG A 107 14.55 0.39 -7.16
N ARG A 108 14.39 1.50 -6.43
CA ARG A 108 15.12 2.76 -6.62
C ARG A 108 16.33 2.93 -5.72
N ILE A 109 16.50 2.02 -4.75
CA ILE A 109 17.65 2.05 -3.83
C ILE A 109 18.73 1.10 -4.33
N PRO A 110 19.86 1.61 -4.89
CA PRO A 110 20.91 0.78 -5.47
C PRO A 110 21.90 0.28 -4.40
N LEU A 111 21.39 -0.15 -3.23
CA LEU A 111 22.18 -0.69 -2.13
C LEU A 111 21.77 -2.14 -1.88
N PRO A 112 22.72 -3.01 -1.49
CA PRO A 112 22.37 -4.30 -0.92
C PRO A 112 21.51 -4.11 0.32
N LEU A 113 20.35 -4.76 0.37
CA LEU A 113 19.44 -4.67 1.51
C LEU A 113 18.81 -6.03 1.83
N ARG A 114 18.38 -6.17 3.07
CA ARG A 114 17.51 -7.27 3.51
C ARG A 114 16.10 -6.75 3.61
N LEU A 115 15.13 -7.60 3.28
CA LEU A 115 13.72 -7.25 3.34
C LEU A 115 13.00 -8.24 4.25
N ASP A 116 12.21 -7.71 5.17
CA ASP A 116 11.23 -8.44 5.95
C ASP A 116 9.92 -7.65 5.98
N CYS A 117 8.83 -8.31 6.36
CA CYS A 117 7.50 -7.71 6.39
C CYS A 117 6.82 -8.03 7.73
N LEU A 118 6.10 -7.06 8.28
CA LEU A 118 5.26 -7.23 9.46
C LEU A 118 3.79 -7.09 9.09
N SER A 119 3.00 -8.12 9.33
CA SER A 119 1.54 -8.01 9.23
C SER A 119 0.97 -7.63 10.60
N VAL A 120 0.34 -6.47 10.65
CA VAL A 120 -0.36 -5.97 11.85
C VAL A 120 -1.84 -5.80 11.54
N ALA A 121 -2.71 -6.22 12.46
CA ALA A 121 -4.11 -5.88 12.39
C ALA A 121 -4.36 -4.65 13.26
N SER A 122 -4.74 -3.54 12.63
CA SER A 122 -5.41 -2.46 13.34
C SER A 122 -6.89 -2.79 13.36
N TYR A 123 -7.46 -2.98 14.54
CA TYR A 123 -8.90 -3.25 14.67
C TYR A 123 -9.68 -1.97 14.35
N HIS A 124 -10.23 -1.89 13.14
CA HIS A 124 -11.16 -0.84 12.72
C HIS A 124 -12.60 -1.38 12.69
N GLY A 125 -13.02 -2.08 13.71
CA GLY A 125 -14.36 -2.65 13.76
C GLY A 125 -14.91 -2.71 15.18
N GLY A 126 -15.64 -1.66 15.60
CA GLY A 126 -16.40 -1.64 16.85
C GLY A 126 -16.21 -0.36 17.66
N LEU A 127 -17.26 0.07 18.36
CA LEU A 127 -17.41 1.29 19.16
C LEU A 127 -16.41 1.48 20.33
N GLN A 128 -15.43 0.58 20.50
CA GLN A 128 -14.33 0.76 21.46
C GLN A 128 -13.04 0.22 20.85
N THR A 129 -12.19 1.13 20.40
CA THR A 129 -10.82 0.82 20.00
C THR A 129 -9.99 0.60 21.26
N SER A 130 -9.64 -0.65 21.60
CA SER A 130 -8.70 -0.97 22.67
C SER A 130 -7.29 -0.40 22.44
N GLY A 131 -7.01 0.08 21.23
CA GLY A 131 -5.71 0.65 20.88
C GLY A 131 -4.57 -0.38 20.82
N GLU A 132 -4.89 -1.65 20.91
CA GLU A 132 -3.90 -2.73 20.90
C GLU A 132 -3.55 -3.12 19.46
N VAL A 133 -2.25 -3.14 19.15
CA VAL A 133 -1.72 -3.57 17.86
C VAL A 133 -1.45 -5.06 17.92
N ILE A 134 -2.21 -5.85 17.17
CA ILE A 134 -2.06 -7.30 17.14
C ILE A 134 -1.08 -7.68 16.01
N PHE A 135 0.03 -8.31 16.40
CA PHE A 135 1.00 -8.86 15.45
C PHE A 135 0.53 -10.25 14.98
N ARG A 136 0.32 -10.40 13.67
CA ARG A 136 -0.10 -11.68 13.07
C ARG A 136 1.06 -12.61 12.74
N GLN A 137 2.29 -12.20 12.95
CA GLN A 137 3.49 -12.93 12.55
C GLN A 137 3.96 -13.91 13.64
N ILE A 138 4.34 -15.12 13.21
CA ILE A 138 4.85 -16.18 14.08
C ILE A 138 6.33 -15.94 14.45
N ALA A 139 7.13 -15.39 13.53
CA ALA A 139 8.53 -15.10 13.73
C ALA A 139 8.78 -13.58 13.83
N GLN A 140 9.67 -13.18 14.73
CA GLN A 140 10.14 -11.78 14.78
C GLN A 140 11.27 -11.59 13.77
N PRO A 141 11.33 -10.40 13.11
CA PRO A 141 12.45 -10.04 12.26
C PRO A 141 13.78 -10.11 13.04
N ASP A 142 14.83 -10.61 12.38
CA ASP A 142 16.19 -10.58 12.93
C ASP A 142 16.76 -9.17 12.78
N VAL A 143 16.71 -8.37 13.86
CA VAL A 143 17.10 -6.96 13.88
C VAL A 143 18.30 -6.65 14.77
N ALA A 144 18.82 -7.62 15.53
CA ALA A 144 19.89 -7.39 16.48
C ALA A 144 21.16 -6.82 15.81
N GLY A 145 21.61 -5.66 16.29
CA GLY A 145 22.79 -4.95 15.78
C GLY A 145 22.65 -4.41 14.35
N ARG A 146 21.45 -4.40 13.74
CA ARG A 146 21.21 -3.95 12.37
C ARG A 146 20.69 -2.53 12.31
N ASP A 147 20.97 -1.88 11.18
CA ASP A 147 20.32 -0.60 10.82
C ASP A 147 18.97 -0.90 10.15
N ILE A 148 17.88 -0.46 10.77
CA ILE A 148 16.51 -0.75 10.36
C ILE A 148 15.87 0.46 9.70
N LEU A 149 15.22 0.25 8.54
CA LEU A 149 14.30 1.18 7.92
C LEU A 149 12.88 0.60 7.98
N LEU A 150 12.04 1.18 8.82
CA LEU A 150 10.63 0.79 8.93
C LEU A 150 9.82 1.56 7.90
N LEU A 151 9.11 0.85 7.01
CA LEU A 151 8.24 1.42 5.98
C LEU A 151 6.78 1.28 6.36
N ASP A 152 6.03 2.38 6.25
CA ASP A 152 4.57 2.39 6.36
C ASP A 152 3.96 3.27 5.26
N ASP A 153 2.71 3.01 4.89
CA ASP A 153 1.98 3.81 3.90
C ASP A 153 1.61 5.19 4.44
N ILE A 154 1.11 5.25 5.69
CA ILE A 154 0.61 6.49 6.26
C ILE A 154 0.91 6.64 7.76
N LEU A 155 1.54 7.75 8.13
CA LEU A 155 1.63 8.20 9.51
C LEU A 155 0.38 9.01 9.86
N ASP A 156 -0.61 8.32 10.41
CA ASP A 156 -1.86 8.91 10.91
C ASP A 156 -1.76 9.19 12.42
N SER A 157 -2.23 8.30 13.29
CA SER A 157 -2.15 8.45 14.75
C SER A 157 -0.76 8.15 15.32
N GLY A 158 0.08 7.45 14.60
CA GLY A 158 1.40 6.98 15.00
C GLY A 158 1.40 5.76 15.93
N ARG A 159 0.23 5.23 16.31
CA ARG A 159 0.13 4.10 17.25
C ARG A 159 0.83 2.86 16.73
N THR A 160 0.60 2.49 15.47
CA THR A 160 1.21 1.32 14.82
C THR A 160 2.73 1.43 14.79
N ILE A 161 3.25 2.54 14.30
CA ILE A 161 4.70 2.79 14.23
C ILE A 161 5.34 2.74 15.61
N ASN A 162 4.73 3.37 16.63
CA ASN A 162 5.25 3.35 17.98
C ASN A 162 5.27 1.94 18.57
N ALA A 163 4.18 1.19 18.45
CA ALA A 163 4.11 -0.18 18.96
C ALA A 163 5.15 -1.10 18.32
N ILE A 164 5.38 -0.93 17.00
CA ILE A 164 6.39 -1.69 16.27
C ILE A 164 7.80 -1.27 16.70
N ARG A 165 8.07 0.04 16.81
CA ARG A 165 9.38 0.55 17.27
C ARG A 165 9.71 0.03 18.66
N GLU A 166 8.78 0.13 19.61
CA GLU A 166 8.94 -0.38 20.98
C GLU A 166 9.27 -1.89 20.95
N LYS A 167 8.54 -2.67 20.16
CA LYS A 167 8.79 -4.10 20.03
C LYS A 167 10.15 -4.41 19.40
N LEU A 168 10.53 -3.75 18.30
CA LEU A 168 11.82 -3.96 17.64
C LEU A 168 12.98 -3.53 18.54
N GLN A 169 12.81 -2.48 19.35
CA GLN A 169 13.83 -1.99 20.27
C GLN A 169 14.24 -3.04 21.30
N THR A 170 13.34 -3.94 21.70
CA THR A 170 13.68 -5.03 22.65
C THR A 170 14.71 -6.01 22.11
N ALA A 171 14.88 -6.10 20.79
CA ALA A 171 15.85 -6.94 20.13
C ALA A 171 17.19 -6.22 19.81
N SER A 172 17.41 -5.03 20.41
CA SER A 172 18.65 -4.26 20.32
C SER A 172 19.14 -3.99 18.89
N PRO A 173 18.33 -3.37 18.01
CA PRO A 173 18.80 -2.90 16.71
C PRO A 173 19.85 -1.79 16.90
N LYS A 174 20.74 -1.61 15.94
CA LYS A 174 21.71 -0.54 15.93
C LYS A 174 21.06 0.83 15.71
N SER A 175 20.08 0.90 14.83
CA SER A 175 19.23 2.08 14.61
C SER A 175 17.87 1.67 14.06
N ILE A 176 16.84 2.51 14.29
CA ILE A 176 15.53 2.41 13.64
C ILE A 176 15.19 3.77 13.08
N ARG A 177 15.05 3.88 11.76
CA ARG A 177 14.50 5.04 11.08
C ARG A 177 13.17 4.68 10.45
N VAL A 178 12.30 5.67 10.29
CA VAL A 178 10.93 5.51 9.78
C VAL A 178 10.81 6.24 8.46
N CYS A 179 10.26 5.54 7.46
CA CYS A 179 9.91 6.12 6.17
C CYS A 179 8.43 5.89 5.90
N VAL A 180 7.70 6.96 5.58
CA VAL A 180 6.27 6.90 5.28
C VAL A 180 5.98 7.58 3.94
N LEU A 181 5.02 7.03 3.20
CA LEU A 181 4.58 7.67 1.96
C LEU A 181 3.77 8.93 2.28
N LEU A 182 2.84 8.83 3.23
CA LEU A 182 1.99 9.94 3.65
C LEU A 182 2.18 10.27 5.13
N ARG A 183 2.15 11.59 5.45
CA ARG A 183 2.06 12.07 6.83
C ARG A 183 0.87 13.02 6.96
N LYS A 184 -0.11 12.67 7.80
CA LYS A 184 -1.22 13.57 8.12
C LYS A 184 -0.73 14.71 9.02
N LEU A 185 -1.08 15.94 8.65
CA LEU A 185 -0.81 17.15 9.43
C LEU A 185 -1.87 17.32 10.52
N LYS A 186 -1.67 16.66 11.65
CA LYS A 186 -2.53 16.76 12.84
C LYS A 186 -1.76 16.55 14.13
N GLU A 187 -2.36 17.00 15.23
CA GLU A 187 -1.83 16.68 16.56
C GLU A 187 -1.93 15.19 16.86
N ARG A 188 -0.91 14.64 17.48
CA ARG A 188 -0.84 13.24 17.88
C ARG A 188 -0.68 13.14 19.40
N ALA A 189 -1.43 12.20 19.98
CA ALA A 189 -1.34 11.94 21.42
C ALA A 189 0.05 11.48 21.88
N ARG A 190 0.82 10.86 20.98
CA ARG A 190 2.24 10.52 21.17
C ARG A 190 3.03 11.05 19.98
N PRO A 191 4.13 11.80 20.21
CA PRO A 191 4.96 12.28 19.13
C PRO A 191 5.61 11.08 18.42
N VAL A 192 5.42 11.03 17.11
CA VAL A 192 6.11 10.11 16.20
C VAL A 192 6.61 10.94 15.05
N GLU A 193 7.90 10.91 14.85
CA GLU A 193 8.53 11.53 13.69
C GLU A 193 8.94 10.45 12.70
N ALA A 194 8.73 10.74 11.42
CA ALA A 194 9.27 9.96 10.33
C ALA A 194 10.53 10.66 9.80
N ASP A 195 11.59 9.88 9.60
CA ASP A 195 12.87 10.39 9.09
C ASP A 195 12.77 10.74 7.60
N TYR A 196 11.92 9.99 6.88
CA TYR A 196 11.65 10.22 5.46
C TYR A 196 10.15 10.26 5.25
N VAL A 197 9.69 11.32 4.59
CA VAL A 197 8.27 11.55 4.32
C VAL A 197 8.06 11.80 2.84
N GLY A 198 7.15 11.06 2.23
CA GLY A 198 6.73 11.30 0.86
C GLY A 198 5.99 12.63 0.73
N PHE A 199 4.81 12.69 1.29
CA PHE A 199 3.93 13.85 1.20
C PHE A 199 3.27 14.16 2.54
N ASP A 200 3.12 15.43 2.82
CA ASP A 200 2.25 15.92 3.89
C ASP A 200 0.84 16.12 3.35
N ILE A 201 -0.16 15.63 4.07
CA ILE A 201 -1.57 15.76 3.71
C ILE A 201 -2.41 16.27 4.89
N ALA A 202 -3.57 16.85 4.58
CA ALA A 202 -4.60 17.17 5.58
C ALA A 202 -5.14 15.88 6.24
N ASP A 203 -5.88 16.03 7.34
CA ASP A 203 -6.52 14.88 8.01
C ASP A 203 -7.79 14.45 7.27
N GLU A 204 -7.61 13.85 6.10
CA GLU A 204 -8.66 13.35 5.22
C GLU A 204 -8.53 11.84 5.05
N PHE A 205 -9.63 11.20 4.65
CA PHE A 205 -9.62 9.78 4.33
C PHE A 205 -9.17 9.57 2.88
N VAL A 206 -8.03 8.90 2.73
CA VAL A 206 -7.39 8.69 1.43
C VAL A 206 -7.28 7.21 1.10
N VAL A 207 -7.39 6.89 -0.18
CA VAL A 207 -7.30 5.54 -0.74
C VAL A 207 -6.38 5.52 -1.97
N GLY A 208 -5.99 4.33 -2.37
CA GLY A 208 -5.14 4.11 -3.54
C GLY A 208 -3.67 3.95 -3.19
N TYR A 209 -2.90 3.41 -4.12
CA TYR A 209 -1.47 3.12 -4.00
C TYR A 209 -1.10 2.30 -2.74
N GLY A 210 -1.93 1.30 -2.43
CA GLY A 210 -1.81 0.44 -1.25
C GLY A 210 -2.82 0.74 -0.15
N LEU A 211 -3.22 2.01 0.01
CA LEU A 211 -4.25 2.44 0.96
C LEU A 211 -5.63 1.92 0.57
N ASP A 212 -6.44 1.54 1.55
CA ASP A 212 -7.74 0.93 1.32
C ASP A 212 -8.91 1.56 2.05
N TYR A 213 -10.09 1.21 1.56
CA TYR A 213 -11.35 1.27 2.29
C TYR A 213 -12.08 -0.06 2.09
N GLY A 214 -12.33 -0.79 3.19
CA GLY A 214 -12.96 -2.11 3.15
C GLY A 214 -12.24 -3.14 2.27
N GLU A 215 -10.90 -3.15 2.28
CA GLU A 215 -10.00 -3.97 1.44
C GLU A 215 -10.03 -3.60 -0.07
N GLY A 216 -10.82 -2.61 -0.48
CA GLY A 216 -10.86 -2.08 -1.84
C GLY A 216 -9.84 -0.98 -2.10
N TYR A 217 -9.72 -0.54 -3.36
CA TYR A 217 -8.93 0.61 -3.85
C TYR A 217 -7.41 0.50 -3.79
N ARG A 218 -6.80 -0.50 -3.14
CA ARG A 218 -5.34 -0.63 -2.99
C ARG A 218 -4.58 -0.61 -4.32
N ASN A 219 -5.22 -1.08 -5.39
CA ASN A 219 -4.64 -1.20 -6.72
C ASN A 219 -4.76 0.07 -7.58
N LEU A 220 -5.39 1.14 -7.10
CA LEU A 220 -5.36 2.42 -7.80
C LEU A 220 -3.90 2.94 -7.87
N PRO A 221 -3.43 3.41 -9.04
CA PRO A 221 -2.05 3.89 -9.19
C PRO A 221 -1.85 5.31 -8.64
N CYS A 222 -2.92 5.96 -8.22
CA CYS A 222 -2.94 7.31 -7.64
C CYS A 222 -3.39 7.26 -6.18
N ILE A 223 -3.24 8.37 -5.46
CA ILE A 223 -3.80 8.58 -4.13
C ILE A 223 -4.87 9.66 -4.24
N GLY A 224 -6.07 9.34 -3.76
CA GLY A 224 -7.20 10.27 -3.77
C GLY A 224 -7.97 10.30 -2.47
N VAL A 225 -8.77 11.34 -2.27
CA VAL A 225 -9.73 11.46 -1.17
C VAL A 225 -10.99 10.70 -1.55
N LEU A 226 -11.42 9.77 -0.71
CA LEU A 226 -12.67 9.03 -0.93
C LEU A 226 -13.87 9.93 -0.66
N LYS A 227 -14.91 9.82 -1.48
CA LYS A 227 -16.17 10.55 -1.29
C LYS A 227 -16.82 10.17 0.04
N LYS A 228 -17.33 11.15 0.78
CA LYS A 228 -17.91 10.95 2.12
C LYS A 228 -19.13 10.04 2.10
N GLU A 229 -19.90 10.06 1.02
CA GLU A 229 -21.11 9.26 0.83
C GLU A 229 -20.82 7.75 0.81
N LEU A 230 -19.59 7.37 0.50
CA LEU A 230 -19.15 5.96 0.45
C LEU A 230 -18.59 5.45 1.79
N MET A 231 -18.40 6.34 2.77
CA MET A 231 -17.84 6.01 4.08
C MET A 231 -18.92 5.76 5.16
N ALA A 232 -20.11 5.33 4.75
CA ALA A 232 -21.25 5.06 5.64
C ALA A 232 -21.15 3.70 6.36
#